data_c34fcfc24bdee14832a1bdb3bac55f58
#
_entry.id   c34fcfc24bdee14832a1bdb3bac55f58
#
_cell.length_a   1.000
_cell.length_b   1.000
_cell.length_c   1.000
_cell.angle_alpha   90.00
_cell.angle_beta   90.00
_cell.angle_gamma   90.00
#
_symmetry.space_group_name_H-M   'P 1'
#
loop_
_entity.id
_entity.type
_entity.pdbx_description
1 polymer ?
#
loop_
_entity_poly.entity_id
_entity_poly.type
_entity_poly.pdbx_seq_one_letter_code
_entity_poly.pdbx_strand_id
1 'polypeptide(L)'
;MALKKDYHDMKAIIAKQLGPPENLVIEELEALTPGAGQVVVDNRAAAINFPDLLVMEGKYQVKPPLPFSPGKESAGIVKSVGAGVNSVEVGDRVMVQVEYGTYAQEVLAEEAQCYPVPKDISFEEAAAIGIAYQTAHFALVARAHIKEGETLLVKGSTGSVGLAAKQLEKDSGCKIIPG
;
A
#
# COMPACT_ATOMS: atom_id res chain seq x y z
N MET A 1 29.56 -1.24 -31.27
CA MET A 1 28.11 -1.05 -31.47
C MET A 1 27.44 -1.46 -30.17
N ALA A 2 27.19 -0.51 -29.27
CA ALA A 2 26.58 -0.78 -27.96
C ALA A 2 25.09 -1.14 -28.19
N LEU A 3 24.70 -2.33 -27.77
CA LEU A 3 23.31 -2.71 -27.70
C LEU A 3 22.62 -1.69 -26.75
N LYS A 4 21.73 -0.84 -27.27
CA LYS A 4 20.78 -0.14 -26.44
C LYS A 4 20.00 -1.23 -25.70
N LYS A 5 20.26 -1.38 -24.40
CA LYS A 5 19.32 -2.05 -23.51
C LYS A 5 18.05 -1.23 -23.60
N ASP A 6 16.95 -1.83 -24.06
CA ASP A 6 15.62 -1.27 -23.97
C ASP A 6 15.27 -1.22 -22.47
N TYR A 7 15.72 -0.18 -21.78
CA TYR A 7 15.21 0.16 -20.46
C TYR A 7 13.84 0.74 -20.70
N HIS A 8 12.82 0.00 -20.31
CA HIS A 8 11.49 0.57 -20.20
C HIS A 8 11.51 1.49 -18.99
N ASP A 9 11.59 2.79 -19.25
CA ASP A 9 11.48 3.79 -18.19
C ASP A 9 10.12 3.69 -17.54
N MET A 10 10.08 3.81 -16.21
CA MET A 10 8.84 3.88 -15.43
C MET A 10 8.60 5.30 -14.93
N LYS A 11 7.35 5.72 -14.82
CA LYS A 11 6.98 6.99 -14.19
C LYS A 11 6.74 6.80 -12.71
N ALA A 12 7.24 7.75 -11.93
CA ALA A 12 7.00 7.82 -10.49
C ALA A 12 6.71 9.27 -10.05
N ILE A 13 5.90 9.39 -9.00
CA ILE A 13 5.74 10.63 -8.27
C ILE A 13 6.85 10.72 -7.24
N ILE A 14 7.62 11.81 -7.25
CA ILE A 14 8.87 11.95 -6.46
C ILE A 14 8.78 13.17 -5.54
N ALA A 15 9.12 12.97 -4.28
CA ALA A 15 9.43 14.01 -3.32
C ALA A 15 10.95 14.31 -3.37
N LYS A 16 11.33 15.46 -3.92
CA LYS A 16 12.73 15.93 -3.95
C LYS A 16 13.15 16.63 -2.66
N GLN A 17 12.18 17.11 -1.92
CA GLN A 17 12.33 17.78 -0.63
C GLN A 17 11.12 17.44 0.25
N LEU A 18 11.27 17.57 1.54
CA LEU A 18 10.14 17.45 2.47
C LEU A 18 9.19 18.65 2.29
N GLY A 19 7.89 18.41 2.40
CA GLY A 19 6.88 19.47 2.28
C GLY A 19 5.52 18.96 1.87
N PRO A 20 4.63 19.88 1.50
CA PRO A 20 3.26 19.55 1.10
C PRO A 20 3.22 18.85 -0.28
N PRO A 21 2.09 18.20 -0.61
CA PRO A 21 1.94 17.45 -1.87
C PRO A 21 2.21 18.24 -3.15
N GLU A 22 2.06 19.57 -3.11
CA GLU A 22 2.31 20.45 -4.24
C GLU A 22 3.79 20.48 -4.68
N ASN A 23 4.70 20.00 -3.81
CA ASN A 23 6.13 19.87 -4.10
C ASN A 23 6.47 18.58 -4.85
N LEU A 24 5.51 17.69 -5.04
CA LEU A 24 5.72 16.44 -5.77
C LEU A 24 5.88 16.69 -7.26
N VAL A 25 6.76 15.93 -7.88
CA VAL A 25 7.01 15.97 -9.33
C VAL A 25 6.86 14.58 -9.94
N ILE A 26 6.49 14.50 -11.20
CA ILE A 26 6.52 13.24 -11.95
C ILE A 26 7.89 13.15 -12.63
N GLU A 27 8.58 12.03 -12.45
CA GLU A 27 9.85 11.74 -13.09
C GLU A 27 9.80 10.38 -13.80
N GLU A 28 10.63 10.25 -14.83
CA GLU A 28 10.94 8.98 -15.47
C GLU A 28 12.21 8.40 -14.82
N LEU A 29 12.10 7.15 -14.38
CA LEU A 29 13.16 6.42 -13.70
C LEU A 29 13.45 5.12 -14.44
N GLU A 30 14.64 4.57 -14.24
CA GLU A 30 14.97 3.24 -14.75
C GLU A 30 14.02 2.18 -14.12
N ALA A 31 13.63 1.19 -14.93
CA ALA A 31 12.86 0.05 -14.49
C ALA A 31 13.53 -0.67 -13.31
N LEU A 32 12.73 -1.12 -12.34
CA LEU A 32 13.24 -1.78 -11.14
C LEU A 32 13.71 -3.20 -11.43
N THR A 33 14.75 -3.61 -10.73
CA THR A 33 15.28 -4.98 -10.78
C THR A 33 15.29 -5.56 -9.37
N PRO A 34 14.64 -6.73 -9.13
CA PRO A 34 14.58 -7.30 -7.79
C PRO A 34 15.92 -7.94 -7.39
N GLY A 35 16.35 -7.67 -6.16
CA GLY A 35 17.40 -8.42 -5.48
C GLY A 35 16.90 -9.76 -4.92
N ALA A 36 17.76 -10.48 -4.19
CA ALA A 36 17.35 -11.71 -3.52
C ALA A 36 16.26 -11.45 -2.49
N GLY A 37 15.18 -12.24 -2.48
CA GLY A 37 14.02 -12.09 -1.61
C GLY A 37 13.06 -10.96 -2.00
N GLN A 38 13.34 -10.23 -3.08
CA GLN A 38 12.55 -9.09 -3.53
C GLN A 38 11.68 -9.40 -4.74
N VAL A 39 10.61 -8.64 -4.87
CA VAL A 39 9.60 -8.72 -5.92
C VAL A 39 9.41 -7.34 -6.53
N VAL A 40 9.36 -7.26 -7.85
CA VAL A 40 8.91 -6.07 -8.58
C VAL A 40 7.46 -6.28 -9.01
N VAL A 41 6.61 -5.35 -8.66
CA VAL A 41 5.18 -5.35 -9.01
C VAL A 41 4.87 -4.23 -9.99
N ASP A 42 4.22 -4.57 -11.10
CA ASP A 42 3.62 -3.63 -12.05
C ASP A 42 2.32 -3.11 -11.44
N ASN A 43 2.35 -1.88 -10.93
CA ASN A 43 1.24 -1.27 -10.21
C ASN A 43 0.03 -1.01 -11.13
N ARG A 44 -1.15 -1.34 -10.63
CA ARG A 44 -2.44 -1.07 -11.28
C ARG A 44 -3.25 -0.02 -10.52
N ALA A 45 -3.11 0.00 -9.19
CA ALA A 45 -3.74 0.97 -8.31
C ALA A 45 -2.85 1.22 -7.08
N ALA A 46 -2.85 2.45 -6.58
CA ALA A 46 -2.24 2.80 -5.31
C ALA A 46 -3.22 3.65 -4.48
N ALA A 47 -3.34 3.36 -3.20
CA ALA A 47 -4.19 4.13 -2.31
C ALA A 47 -3.43 5.32 -1.73
N ILE A 48 -4.17 6.38 -1.43
CA ILE A 48 -3.68 7.57 -0.74
C ILE A 48 -4.15 7.54 0.70
N ASN A 49 -3.20 7.60 1.63
CA ASN A 49 -3.47 7.53 3.06
C ASN A 49 -2.95 8.77 3.79
N PHE A 50 -3.58 9.11 4.91
CA PHE A 50 -3.11 10.21 5.75
C PHE A 50 -1.63 10.08 6.18
N PRO A 51 -1.11 8.90 6.53
CA PRO A 51 0.31 8.72 6.81
C PRO A 51 1.25 9.10 5.67
N ASP A 52 0.83 9.01 4.41
CA ASP A 52 1.66 9.41 3.27
C ASP A 52 1.97 10.91 3.31
N LEU A 53 1.00 11.74 3.70
CA LEU A 53 1.21 13.18 3.91
C LEU A 53 2.24 13.44 5.00
N LEU A 54 2.17 12.69 6.10
CA LEU A 54 3.11 12.82 7.21
C LEU A 54 4.53 12.39 6.81
N VAL A 55 4.66 11.36 5.97
CA VAL A 55 5.97 10.93 5.43
C VAL A 55 6.55 12.03 4.55
N MET A 56 5.77 12.59 3.63
CA MET A 56 6.20 13.67 2.74
C MET A 56 6.64 14.92 3.51
N GLU A 57 5.95 15.25 4.59
CA GLU A 57 6.28 16.39 5.46
C GLU A 57 7.41 16.09 6.46
N GLY A 58 7.96 14.86 6.50
CA GLY A 58 8.98 14.45 7.47
C GLY A 58 8.49 14.35 8.92
N LYS A 59 7.17 14.28 9.11
CA LYS A 59 6.49 14.19 10.42
C LYS A 59 6.15 12.76 10.84
N TYR A 60 6.39 11.78 9.97
CA TYR A 60 6.17 10.37 10.27
C TYR A 60 7.40 9.74 10.93
N GLN A 61 7.20 8.60 11.59
CA GLN A 61 8.29 7.86 12.27
C GLN A 61 9.34 7.32 11.29
N VAL A 62 8.93 6.85 10.11
CA VAL A 62 9.83 6.47 9.03
C VAL A 62 10.10 7.69 8.16
N LYS A 63 11.37 7.99 7.94
CA LYS A 63 11.85 9.12 7.13
C LYS A 63 12.69 8.58 5.98
N PRO A 64 12.11 8.38 4.79
CA PRO A 64 12.88 7.93 3.63
C PRO A 64 13.99 8.92 3.28
N PRO A 65 15.12 8.46 2.74
CA PRO A 65 16.12 9.35 2.17
C PRO A 65 15.55 10.04 0.93
N LEU A 66 15.84 11.33 0.79
CA LEU A 66 15.46 12.09 -0.42
C LEU A 66 16.45 11.82 -1.57
N PRO A 67 15.98 11.79 -2.83
CA PRO A 67 14.57 11.80 -3.25
C PRO A 67 13.89 10.44 -3.06
N PHE A 68 12.57 10.42 -2.85
CA PHE A 68 11.82 9.17 -2.75
C PHE A 68 10.43 9.29 -3.39
N SER A 69 9.86 8.14 -3.79
CA SER A 69 8.44 8.05 -4.15
C SER A 69 7.62 7.80 -2.89
N PRO A 70 6.56 8.59 -2.61
CA PRO A 70 5.65 8.32 -1.50
C PRO A 70 4.76 7.10 -1.75
N GLY A 71 3.78 6.90 -0.85
CA GLY A 71 2.76 5.86 -0.93
C GLY A 71 3.17 4.59 -0.20
N LYS A 72 2.24 4.03 0.56
CA LYS A 72 2.48 2.88 1.46
C LYS A 72 1.79 1.59 1.02
N GLU A 73 0.77 1.67 0.20
CA GLU A 73 0.05 0.50 -0.29
C GLU A 73 -0.40 0.64 -1.75
N SER A 74 -0.41 -0.47 -2.44
CA SER A 74 -0.83 -0.58 -3.83
C SER A 74 -1.29 -2.01 -4.15
N ALA A 75 -1.80 -2.21 -5.35
CA ALA A 75 -2.07 -3.53 -5.89
C ALA A 75 -1.68 -3.59 -7.37
N GLY A 76 -1.22 -4.76 -7.81
CA GLY A 76 -0.77 -4.94 -9.17
C GLY A 76 -0.45 -6.38 -9.51
N ILE A 77 0.39 -6.55 -10.50
CA ILE A 77 0.80 -7.85 -11.02
C ILE A 77 2.30 -8.01 -10.81
N VAL A 78 2.72 -9.15 -10.27
CA VAL A 78 4.14 -9.48 -10.13
C VAL A 78 4.81 -9.48 -11.51
N LYS A 79 5.76 -8.58 -11.71
CA LYS A 79 6.51 -8.40 -12.96
C LYS A 79 7.76 -9.26 -12.99
N SER A 80 8.49 -9.31 -11.88
CA SER A 80 9.70 -10.10 -11.74
C SER A 80 9.97 -10.44 -10.28
N VAL A 81 10.68 -11.54 -10.05
CA VAL A 81 11.04 -12.02 -8.71
C VAL A 81 12.54 -12.26 -8.62
N GLY A 82 13.12 -11.95 -7.47
CA GLY A 82 14.52 -12.21 -7.16
C GLY A 82 14.77 -13.65 -6.70
N ALA A 83 16.03 -14.00 -6.55
CA ALA A 83 16.41 -15.31 -6.06
C ALA A 83 15.86 -15.55 -4.64
N GLY A 84 15.34 -16.75 -4.38
CA GLY A 84 14.84 -17.16 -3.07
C GLY A 84 13.39 -16.77 -2.78
N VAL A 85 12.70 -16.07 -3.68
CA VAL A 85 11.24 -15.82 -3.59
C VAL A 85 10.49 -17.11 -3.90
N ASN A 86 9.52 -17.52 -3.05
CA ASN A 86 8.80 -18.77 -3.16
C ASN A 86 7.28 -18.64 -2.95
N SER A 87 6.78 -17.52 -2.40
CA SER A 87 5.36 -17.35 -2.05
C SER A 87 4.54 -16.69 -3.17
N VAL A 88 5.21 -16.09 -4.17
CA VAL A 88 4.58 -15.46 -5.33
C VAL A 88 5.39 -15.74 -6.59
N GLU A 89 4.72 -15.72 -7.74
CA GLU A 89 5.34 -15.90 -9.06
C GLU A 89 4.95 -14.81 -10.05
N VAL A 90 5.69 -14.69 -11.14
CA VAL A 90 5.40 -13.72 -12.22
C VAL A 90 4.00 -13.95 -12.77
N GLY A 91 3.20 -12.88 -12.81
CA GLY A 91 1.81 -12.91 -13.23
C GLY A 91 0.80 -12.97 -12.09
N ASP A 92 1.23 -13.22 -10.87
CA ASP A 92 0.35 -13.20 -9.69
C ASP A 92 -0.20 -11.80 -9.44
N ARG A 93 -1.45 -11.77 -9.00
CA ARG A 93 -2.11 -10.57 -8.51
C ARG A 93 -1.78 -10.40 -7.03
N VAL A 94 -1.20 -9.27 -6.66
CA VAL A 94 -0.81 -8.98 -5.28
C VAL A 94 -1.23 -7.59 -4.83
N MET A 95 -1.55 -7.47 -3.56
CA MET A 95 -1.50 -6.23 -2.81
C MET A 95 -0.09 -6.10 -2.21
N VAL A 96 0.46 -4.89 -2.24
CA VAL A 96 1.77 -4.58 -1.69
C VAL A 96 1.62 -3.59 -0.55
N GLN A 97 2.35 -3.82 0.54
CA GLN A 97 2.40 -2.92 1.68
C GLN A 97 3.86 -2.64 2.07
N VAL A 98 4.28 -1.40 1.85
CA VAL A 98 5.66 -0.93 2.07
C VAL A 98 5.67 0.36 2.90
N GLU A 99 6.81 0.81 3.32
CA GLU A 99 6.92 2.08 4.05
C GLU A 99 6.80 3.30 3.14
N TYR A 100 7.21 3.18 1.87
CA TYR A 100 7.11 4.20 0.81
C TYR A 100 7.38 3.54 -0.54
N GLY A 101 7.03 4.20 -1.65
CA GLY A 101 7.39 3.75 -3.00
C GLY A 101 6.22 3.37 -3.89
N THR A 102 4.97 3.38 -3.40
CA THR A 102 3.85 2.89 -4.22
C THR A 102 3.28 3.90 -5.22
N TYR A 103 3.71 5.17 -5.17
CA TYR A 103 3.26 6.17 -6.16
C TYR A 103 4.13 6.14 -7.43
N ALA A 104 4.35 4.94 -7.94
CA ALA A 104 5.14 4.65 -9.13
C ALA A 104 4.46 3.56 -9.97
N GLN A 105 4.82 3.47 -11.24
CA GLN A 105 4.35 2.39 -12.11
C GLN A 105 4.87 1.02 -11.69
N GLU A 106 6.05 0.97 -11.07
CA GLU A 106 6.61 -0.25 -10.49
C GLU A 106 6.94 -0.03 -9.02
N VAL A 107 6.76 -1.07 -8.22
CA VAL A 107 7.12 -1.10 -6.80
C VAL A 107 8.07 -2.25 -6.53
N LEU A 108 9.15 -1.96 -5.80
CA LEU A 108 10.03 -2.95 -5.22
C LEU A 108 9.57 -3.27 -3.80
N ALA A 109 9.32 -4.53 -3.51
CA ALA A 109 8.88 -5.00 -2.20
C ALA A 109 9.65 -6.25 -1.78
N GLU A 110 9.77 -6.48 -0.49
CA GLU A 110 10.17 -7.78 0.02
C GLU A 110 9.02 -8.80 -0.20
N GLU A 111 9.34 -10.08 -0.39
CA GLU A 111 8.34 -11.14 -0.57
C GLU A 111 7.25 -11.10 0.50
N ALA A 112 7.62 -10.89 1.77
CA ALA A 112 6.70 -10.83 2.91
C ALA A 112 5.76 -9.60 2.90
N GLN A 113 5.99 -8.64 2.01
CA GLN A 113 5.15 -7.44 1.82
C GLN A 113 4.16 -7.59 0.66
N CYS A 114 4.16 -8.75 0.00
CA CYS A 114 3.29 -9.07 -1.13
C CYS A 114 2.21 -10.07 -0.68
N TYR A 115 0.94 -9.68 -0.80
CA TYR A 115 -0.21 -10.48 -0.36
C TYR A 115 -1.05 -10.87 -1.57
N PRO A 116 -1.27 -12.17 -1.83
CA PRO A 116 -2.10 -12.62 -2.95
C PRO A 116 -3.51 -12.03 -2.93
N VAL A 117 -3.99 -11.59 -4.09
CA VAL A 117 -5.32 -10.99 -4.27
C VAL A 117 -6.20 -11.91 -5.09
N PRO A 118 -7.40 -12.29 -4.61
CA PRO A 118 -8.39 -13.05 -5.38
C PRO A 118 -8.76 -12.38 -6.72
N LYS A 119 -9.17 -13.18 -7.72
CA LYS A 119 -9.47 -12.70 -9.06
C LYS A 119 -10.73 -11.83 -9.14
N ASP A 120 -11.63 -11.99 -8.22
CA ASP A 120 -12.92 -11.30 -8.10
C ASP A 120 -12.82 -9.93 -7.39
N ILE A 121 -11.67 -9.61 -6.79
CA ILE A 121 -11.39 -8.29 -6.20
C ILE A 121 -10.66 -7.44 -7.24
N SER A 122 -11.11 -6.20 -7.46
CA SER A 122 -10.43 -5.24 -8.33
C SER A 122 -9.09 -4.79 -7.74
N PHE A 123 -8.19 -4.23 -8.53
CA PHE A 123 -6.92 -3.70 -8.01
C PHE A 123 -7.14 -2.47 -7.14
N GLU A 124 -8.15 -1.66 -7.44
CA GLU A 124 -8.54 -0.49 -6.66
C GLU A 124 -9.02 -0.90 -5.26
N GLU A 125 -9.88 -1.92 -5.18
CA GLU A 125 -10.32 -2.48 -3.90
C GLU A 125 -9.15 -3.09 -3.13
N ALA A 126 -8.32 -3.90 -3.78
CA ALA A 126 -7.15 -4.51 -3.17
C ALA A 126 -6.16 -3.48 -2.62
N ALA A 127 -5.90 -2.38 -3.37
CA ALA A 127 -5.03 -1.31 -2.93
C ALA A 127 -5.56 -0.56 -1.71
N ALA A 128 -6.87 -0.54 -1.49
CA ALA A 128 -7.52 0.21 -0.40
C ALA A 128 -7.73 -0.61 0.89
N ILE A 129 -7.55 -1.93 0.84
CA ILE A 129 -7.83 -2.82 1.98
C ILE A 129 -6.72 -2.76 3.04
N GLY A 130 -5.46 -2.64 2.65
CA GLY A 130 -4.32 -2.87 3.52
C GLY A 130 -4.35 -2.04 4.80
N ILE A 131 -4.00 -0.77 4.73
CA ILE A 131 -3.79 0.08 5.91
C ILE A 131 -5.09 0.31 6.69
N ALA A 132 -6.18 0.61 6.00
CA ALA A 132 -7.44 0.96 6.64
C ALA A 132 -8.03 -0.23 7.43
N TYR A 133 -8.13 -1.40 6.80
CA TYR A 133 -8.74 -2.57 7.43
C TYR A 133 -7.83 -3.21 8.47
N GLN A 134 -6.50 -3.26 8.24
CA GLN A 134 -5.58 -3.74 9.27
C GLN A 134 -5.60 -2.84 10.51
N THR A 135 -5.68 -1.52 10.32
CA THR A 135 -5.80 -0.57 11.44
C THR A 135 -7.10 -0.79 12.21
N ALA A 136 -8.22 -0.90 11.52
CA ALA A 136 -9.52 -1.16 12.15
C ALA A 136 -9.55 -2.52 12.86
N HIS A 137 -9.10 -3.58 12.20
CA HIS A 137 -9.02 -4.93 12.76
C HIS A 137 -8.12 -4.97 14.01
N PHE A 138 -6.95 -4.37 13.93
CA PHE A 138 -6.04 -4.31 15.08
C PHE A 138 -6.68 -3.58 16.27
N ALA A 139 -7.33 -2.44 16.02
CA ALA A 139 -7.99 -1.67 17.07
C ALA A 139 -9.14 -2.45 17.73
N LEU A 140 -10.00 -3.07 16.93
CA LEU A 140 -11.24 -3.70 17.42
C LEU A 140 -10.99 -5.10 17.97
N VAL A 141 -10.25 -5.93 17.25
CA VAL A 141 -10.04 -7.34 17.62
C VAL A 141 -8.86 -7.49 18.57
N ALA A 142 -7.66 -6.99 18.17
CA ALA A 142 -6.45 -7.24 18.93
C ALA A 142 -6.31 -6.36 20.18
N ARG A 143 -6.89 -5.15 20.19
CA ARG A 143 -6.75 -4.20 21.30
C ARG A 143 -8.01 -4.07 22.14
N ALA A 144 -9.17 -3.88 21.52
CA ALA A 144 -10.43 -3.73 22.24
C ALA A 144 -11.05 -5.07 22.64
N HIS A 145 -10.70 -6.18 21.94
CA HIS A 145 -11.29 -7.51 22.15
C HIS A 145 -12.83 -7.47 22.08
N ILE A 146 -13.36 -6.72 21.10
CA ILE A 146 -14.79 -6.50 20.96
C ILE A 146 -15.56 -7.81 20.83
N LYS A 147 -16.75 -7.88 21.44
CA LYS A 147 -17.57 -9.07 21.53
C LYS A 147 -18.95 -8.85 20.91
N GLU A 148 -19.56 -9.92 20.45
CA GLU A 148 -20.93 -9.93 19.97
C GLU A 148 -21.89 -9.27 20.99
N GLY A 149 -22.81 -8.45 20.50
CA GLY A 149 -23.80 -7.71 21.32
C GLY A 149 -23.29 -6.41 21.93
N GLU A 150 -21.99 -6.10 21.84
CA GLU A 150 -21.46 -4.81 22.30
C GLU A 150 -21.89 -3.67 21.38
N THR A 151 -21.82 -2.45 21.89
CA THR A 151 -22.12 -1.23 21.13
C THR A 151 -20.83 -0.46 20.89
N LEU A 152 -20.49 -0.26 19.61
CA LEU A 152 -19.31 0.46 19.15
C LEU A 152 -19.68 1.86 18.65
N LEU A 153 -19.14 2.90 19.27
CA LEU A 153 -19.20 4.26 18.76
C LEU A 153 -17.98 4.51 17.84
N VAL A 154 -18.22 4.71 16.54
CA VAL A 154 -17.16 4.99 15.55
C VAL A 154 -17.16 6.49 15.26
N LYS A 155 -16.24 7.23 15.87
CA LYS A 155 -16.01 8.65 15.56
C LYS A 155 -15.23 8.78 14.26
N GLY A 156 -15.63 9.72 13.40
CA GLY A 156 -15.03 9.86 12.07
C GLY A 156 -15.39 8.69 11.14
N SER A 157 -16.62 8.22 11.23
CA SER A 157 -17.16 7.03 10.56
C SER A 157 -17.22 7.11 9.03
N THR A 158 -16.90 8.26 8.43
CA THR A 158 -16.83 8.49 6.98
C THR A 158 -15.41 8.37 6.42
N GLY A 159 -14.38 8.40 7.27
CA GLY A 159 -12.99 8.17 6.87
C GLY A 159 -12.71 6.68 6.59
N SER A 160 -11.58 6.37 5.93
CA SER A 160 -11.22 5.01 5.51
C SER A 160 -11.21 4.00 6.67
N VAL A 161 -10.56 4.32 7.79
CA VAL A 161 -10.52 3.45 8.98
C VAL A 161 -11.91 3.31 9.62
N GLY A 162 -12.68 4.41 9.70
CA GLY A 162 -14.03 4.36 10.25
C GLY A 162 -15.00 3.54 9.38
N LEU A 163 -14.85 3.62 8.06
CA LEU A 163 -15.60 2.79 7.11
C LEU A 163 -15.24 1.31 7.27
N ALA A 164 -13.93 1.01 7.32
CA ALA A 164 -13.42 -0.35 7.54
C ALA A 164 -13.92 -0.93 8.87
N ALA A 165 -13.90 -0.14 9.94
CA ALA A 165 -14.43 -0.55 11.25
C ALA A 165 -15.92 -0.93 11.17
N LYS A 166 -16.74 -0.11 10.48
CA LYS A 166 -18.16 -0.42 10.29
C LYS A 166 -18.41 -1.69 9.49
N GLN A 167 -17.58 -1.97 8.49
CA GLN A 167 -17.71 -3.16 7.66
C GLN A 167 -17.28 -4.42 8.41
N LEU A 168 -16.16 -4.38 9.12
CA LEU A 168 -15.65 -5.50 9.93
C LEU A 168 -16.63 -5.88 11.05
N GLU A 169 -17.27 -4.89 11.70
CA GLU A 169 -18.19 -5.14 12.80
C GLU A 169 -19.59 -5.58 12.37
N LYS A 170 -19.97 -5.38 11.12
CA LYS A 170 -21.26 -5.86 10.59
C LYS A 170 -21.37 -7.38 10.69
N ASP A 171 -20.26 -8.09 10.56
CA ASP A 171 -20.20 -9.55 10.62
C ASP A 171 -19.98 -10.07 12.05
N SER A 172 -19.61 -9.21 13.00
CA SER A 172 -19.33 -9.57 14.39
C SER A 172 -20.57 -9.53 15.32
N GLY A 173 -21.71 -9.08 14.80
CA GLY A 173 -22.96 -8.95 15.59
C GLY A 173 -22.98 -7.77 16.56
N CYS A 174 -22.05 -6.82 16.42
CA CYS A 174 -22.02 -5.60 17.21
C CYS A 174 -23.01 -4.55 16.71
N LYS A 175 -23.49 -3.69 17.61
CA LYS A 175 -24.26 -2.51 17.25
C LYS A 175 -23.35 -1.33 16.97
N ILE A 176 -23.42 -0.77 15.77
CA ILE A 176 -22.58 0.37 15.38
C ILE A 176 -23.37 1.67 15.51
N ILE A 177 -22.77 2.65 16.18
CA ILE A 177 -23.24 4.03 16.24
C ILE A 177 -22.20 4.89 15.48
N PRO A 178 -22.54 5.42 14.28
CA PRO A 178 -21.66 6.33 13.55
C PRO A 178 -21.70 7.72 14.20
N GLY A 179 -20.52 8.33 14.37
CA GLY A 179 -20.31 9.70 14.87
C GLY A 179 -19.61 10.58 13.84
#